data_1b547a23431be54638fce03bce887636
#
_entry.id   1b547a23431be54638fce03bce887636
#
_cell.length_a   1.000
_cell.length_b   1.000
_cell.length_c   1.000
_cell.angle_alpha   90.00
_cell.angle_beta   90.00
_cell.angle_gamma   90.00
#
_symmetry.space_group_name_H-M   'P 1'
#
loop_
_entity.id
_entity.type
_entity.pdbx_description
1 polymer ?
#
loop_
_entity_poly.entity_id
_entity_poly.type
_entity_poly.pdbx_seq_one_letter_code
_entity_poly.pdbx_strand_id
1 'polypeptide(L)'
;MNSRTIEKNIGKPTKIDWKKPKAIGSSSFYLKSFKAKNNSTEFIKENSKCSFEKYSSGILLRSNLSNKTSALTIKESEIEYIKLIRGKESVEPLTLSPMWIMLKLGVSKLIARYFRIVLGEYSIDEMKLKIETENQIMEFTQNGYIFERQLNFFKNLNYGEKLIIEMNE
;
A
#
# COMPACT_ATOMS: atom_id res chain seq x y z
N MET A 1 15.50 6.98 -14.92
CA MET A 1 14.82 6.26 -16.05
C MET A 1 14.05 7.29 -16.87
N ASN A 2 14.16 7.27 -18.21
CA ASN A 2 13.49 8.27 -19.06
C ASN A 2 12.02 7.86 -19.29
N SER A 3 11.10 8.83 -19.43
CA SER A 3 9.66 8.61 -19.66
C SER A 3 9.39 7.65 -20.83
N ARG A 4 10.12 7.79 -21.95
CA ARG A 4 10.00 6.91 -23.13
C ARG A 4 10.33 5.44 -22.82
N THR A 5 11.31 5.19 -21.93
CA THR A 5 11.69 3.84 -21.53
C THR A 5 10.61 3.22 -20.64
N ILE A 6 9.99 4.02 -19.76
CA ILE A 6 8.88 3.57 -18.92
C ILE A 6 7.69 3.17 -19.79
N GLU A 7 7.30 4.04 -20.72
CA GLU A 7 6.17 3.77 -21.62
C GLU A 7 6.40 2.54 -22.52
N LYS A 8 7.63 2.32 -22.96
CA LYS A 8 7.99 1.11 -23.74
C LYS A 8 7.81 -0.18 -22.92
N ASN A 9 8.08 -0.13 -21.61
CA ASN A 9 8.05 -1.31 -20.74
C ASN A 9 6.65 -1.64 -20.22
N ILE A 10 5.90 -0.64 -19.77
CA ILE A 10 4.62 -0.82 -19.06
C ILE A 10 3.45 -0.03 -19.66
N GLY A 11 3.64 0.50 -20.87
CA GLY A 11 2.60 1.24 -21.59
C GLY A 11 2.44 2.69 -21.12
N LYS A 12 1.32 3.31 -21.45
CA LYS A 12 1.03 4.72 -21.12
C LYS A 12 0.53 4.88 -19.68
N PRO A 13 0.82 6.03 -19.03
CA PRO A 13 0.27 6.32 -17.72
C PRO A 13 -1.26 6.40 -17.79
N THR A 14 -1.93 5.84 -16.79
CA THR A 14 -3.39 5.93 -16.69
C THR A 14 -3.80 7.36 -16.39
N LYS A 15 -4.73 7.91 -17.15
CA LYS A 15 -5.28 9.25 -16.93
C LYS A 15 -6.43 9.22 -15.92
N ILE A 16 -6.59 10.30 -15.16
CA ILE A 16 -7.74 10.46 -14.26
C ILE A 16 -9.00 10.65 -15.09
N ASP A 17 -10.00 9.82 -14.83
CA ASP A 17 -11.36 10.09 -15.31
C ASP A 17 -12.07 10.98 -14.27
N TRP A 18 -12.25 12.24 -14.61
CA TRP A 18 -12.88 13.22 -13.72
C TRP A 18 -14.36 12.94 -13.43
N LYS A 19 -15.03 12.14 -14.27
CA LYS A 19 -16.42 11.73 -14.04
C LYS A 19 -16.53 10.60 -13.02
N LYS A 20 -15.52 9.74 -12.97
CA LYS A 20 -15.42 8.61 -12.03
C LYS A 20 -13.99 8.52 -11.49
N PRO A 21 -13.60 9.41 -10.56
CA PRO A 21 -12.21 9.49 -10.12
C PRO A 21 -11.82 8.19 -9.40
N LYS A 22 -10.85 7.48 -9.99
CA LYS A 22 -10.22 6.30 -9.39
C LYS A 22 -8.78 6.64 -9.02
N ALA A 23 -8.28 6.03 -7.95
CA ALA A 23 -6.89 6.21 -7.55
C ALA A 23 -5.95 5.64 -8.63
N ILE A 24 -5.13 6.50 -9.24
CA ILE A 24 -4.11 6.12 -10.23
C ILE A 24 -2.73 5.96 -9.60
N GLY A 25 -2.57 6.38 -8.34
CA GLY A 25 -1.36 6.26 -7.55
C GLY A 25 -1.65 5.83 -6.12
N SER A 26 -0.72 5.11 -5.52
CA SER A 26 -0.77 4.75 -4.11
C SER A 26 -0.29 5.90 -3.23
N SER A 27 -0.63 5.87 -1.94
CA SER A 27 0.14 6.59 -0.94
C SER A 27 1.51 5.93 -0.76
N SER A 28 2.45 6.64 -0.12
CA SER A 28 3.81 6.14 0.04
C SER A 28 3.86 4.96 1.00
N PHE A 29 4.68 3.98 0.65
CA PHE A 29 5.10 2.86 1.48
C PHE A 29 6.56 2.99 1.87
N TYR A 30 7.01 2.22 2.86
CA TYR A 30 8.42 2.07 3.21
C TYR A 30 8.86 0.65 2.84
N LEU A 31 9.91 0.55 2.02
CA LEU A 31 10.49 -0.74 1.64
C LEU A 31 11.18 -1.38 2.85
N LYS A 32 10.79 -2.59 3.22
CA LYS A 32 11.42 -3.37 4.30
C LYS A 32 12.41 -4.38 3.77
N SER A 33 12.09 -5.05 2.66
CA SER A 33 13.03 -5.95 2.02
C SER A 33 12.87 -5.95 0.50
N PHE A 34 13.97 -6.14 -0.19
CA PHE A 34 14.05 -6.34 -1.63
C PHE A 34 14.96 -7.52 -1.91
N LYS A 35 14.41 -8.59 -2.45
CA LYS A 35 15.16 -9.81 -2.78
C LYS A 35 15.04 -10.08 -4.27
N ALA A 36 16.14 -10.01 -5.00
CA ALA A 36 16.19 -10.48 -6.36
C ALA A 36 16.33 -12.02 -6.37
N LYS A 37 15.49 -12.71 -7.14
CA LYS A 37 15.57 -14.17 -7.32
C LYS A 37 16.81 -14.56 -8.16
N ASN A 38 17.26 -13.66 -9.02
CA ASN A 38 18.48 -13.81 -9.83
C ASN A 38 19.48 -12.74 -9.41
N ASN A 39 20.76 -13.02 -9.29
CA ASN A 39 21.88 -12.20 -8.79
C ASN A 39 21.99 -10.74 -9.33
N SER A 40 20.88 -10.07 -9.54
CA SER A 40 20.78 -8.69 -9.98
C SER A 40 20.92 -7.75 -8.79
N THR A 41 21.75 -6.75 -8.95
CA THR A 41 22.05 -5.66 -8.00
C THR A 41 20.77 -5.09 -7.37
N GLU A 42 20.82 -4.86 -6.06
CA GLU A 42 19.78 -4.13 -5.32
C GLU A 42 19.55 -2.74 -5.92
N PHE A 43 18.43 -2.55 -6.58
CA PHE A 43 18.08 -1.26 -7.19
C PHE A 43 17.52 -0.24 -6.19
N ILE A 44 17.01 -0.71 -5.05
CA ILE A 44 16.33 0.12 -4.06
C ILE A 44 16.82 -0.27 -2.68
N LYS A 45 17.24 0.74 -1.88
CA LYS A 45 17.68 0.51 -0.50
C LYS A 45 16.48 0.32 0.44
N GLU A 46 16.68 -0.49 1.47
CA GLU A 46 15.72 -0.63 2.57
C GLU A 46 15.40 0.74 3.20
N ASN A 47 14.21 0.85 3.77
CA ASN A 47 13.64 2.07 4.32
C ASN A 47 13.42 3.22 3.32
N SER A 48 13.59 2.96 2.01
CA SER A 48 13.21 3.93 1.00
C SER A 48 11.70 4.16 1.00
N LYS A 49 11.32 5.43 0.84
CA LYS A 49 9.92 5.81 0.63
C LYS A 49 9.53 5.52 -0.81
N CYS A 50 8.54 4.67 -1.01
CA CYS A 50 8.12 4.17 -2.30
C CYS A 50 6.66 4.53 -2.58
N SER A 51 6.31 4.77 -3.85
CA SER A 51 4.94 4.93 -4.31
C SER A 51 4.72 4.16 -5.60
N PHE A 52 3.50 3.72 -5.83
CA PHE A 52 3.10 2.99 -7.03
C PHE A 52 2.23 3.88 -7.90
N GLU A 53 2.42 3.81 -9.21
CA GLU A 53 1.60 4.48 -10.21
C GLU A 53 1.08 3.44 -11.21
N LYS A 54 -0.20 3.55 -11.57
CA LYS A 54 -0.84 2.65 -12.54
C LYS A 54 -0.52 3.08 -13.96
N TYR A 55 -0.08 2.11 -14.76
CA TYR A 55 0.11 2.22 -16.21
C TYR A 55 -0.80 1.20 -16.93
N SER A 56 -0.92 1.31 -18.25
CA SER A 56 -1.83 0.44 -19.03
C SER A 56 -1.45 -1.03 -19.03
N SER A 57 -0.19 -1.39 -18.82
CA SER A 57 0.31 -2.78 -18.87
C SER A 57 1.19 -3.13 -17.67
N GLY A 58 1.05 -2.40 -16.55
CA GLY A 58 1.83 -2.66 -15.35
C GLY A 58 1.78 -1.53 -14.34
N ILE A 59 2.72 -1.56 -13.41
CA ILE A 59 2.89 -0.56 -12.36
C ILE A 59 4.30 0.01 -12.38
N LEU A 60 4.41 1.28 -12.08
CA LEU A 60 5.67 1.96 -11.85
C LEU A 60 5.88 2.12 -10.35
N LEU A 61 6.94 1.54 -9.82
CA LEU A 61 7.43 1.79 -8.47
C LEU A 61 8.42 2.95 -8.50
N ARG A 62 8.10 4.05 -7.83
CA ARG A 62 9.03 5.14 -7.58
C ARG A 62 9.55 5.06 -6.17
N SER A 63 10.86 5.13 -6.04
CA SER A 63 11.55 5.19 -4.75
C SER A 63 12.28 6.52 -4.60
N ASN A 64 12.18 7.11 -3.42
CA ASN A 64 12.88 8.33 -3.06
C ASN A 64 13.70 8.11 -1.80
N LEU A 65 15.01 8.22 -1.91
CA LEU A 65 15.95 8.12 -0.79
C LEU A 65 17.01 9.21 -0.92
N SER A 66 17.13 10.07 0.09
CA SER A 66 18.21 11.08 0.19
C SER A 66 18.40 11.89 -1.11
N ASN A 67 17.32 12.42 -1.69
CA ASN A 67 17.31 13.19 -2.94
C ASN A 67 17.66 12.41 -4.23
N LYS A 68 17.80 11.08 -4.15
CA LYS A 68 17.92 10.22 -5.33
C LYS A 68 16.58 9.56 -5.61
N THR A 69 16.04 9.80 -6.80
CA THR A 69 14.82 9.14 -7.26
C THR A 69 15.17 7.96 -8.14
N SER A 70 14.73 6.79 -7.78
CA SER A 70 14.81 5.58 -8.58
C SER A 70 13.42 5.16 -9.05
N ALA A 71 13.35 4.53 -10.21
CA ALA A 71 12.10 4.03 -10.78
C ALA A 71 12.29 2.59 -11.26
N LEU A 72 11.35 1.71 -10.90
CA LEU A 72 11.31 0.32 -11.33
C LEU A 72 9.99 0.07 -12.04
N THR A 73 10.04 -0.44 -13.25
CA THR A 73 8.86 -0.87 -14.01
C THR A 73 8.57 -2.33 -13.74
N ILE A 74 7.32 -2.68 -13.44
CA ILE A 74 6.86 -4.03 -13.19
C ILE A 74 5.71 -4.29 -14.14
N LYS A 75 5.86 -5.21 -15.10
CA LYS A 75 4.79 -5.59 -16.01
C LYS A 75 3.76 -6.44 -15.28
N GLU A 76 2.50 -6.29 -15.67
CA GLU A 76 1.42 -7.12 -15.13
C GLU A 76 1.65 -8.61 -15.34
N SER A 77 2.24 -8.99 -16.50
CA SER A 77 2.58 -10.40 -16.80
C SER A 77 3.61 -10.99 -15.85
N GLU A 78 4.57 -10.18 -15.38
CA GLU A 78 5.64 -10.60 -14.47
C GLU A 78 5.18 -10.73 -13.01
N ILE A 79 4.02 -10.19 -12.65
CA ILE A 79 3.47 -10.26 -11.29
C ILE A 79 2.88 -11.64 -11.06
N GLU A 80 3.38 -12.35 -10.07
CA GLU A 80 2.80 -13.60 -9.57
C GLU A 80 1.64 -13.29 -8.64
N TYR A 81 1.87 -12.46 -7.61
CA TYR A 81 0.81 -11.95 -6.74
C TYR A 81 1.19 -10.62 -6.05
N ILE A 82 0.15 -9.93 -5.62
CA ILE A 82 0.20 -8.76 -4.74
C ILE A 82 -0.61 -9.11 -3.49
N LYS A 83 0.04 -9.18 -2.34
CA LYS A 83 -0.61 -9.50 -1.08
C LYS A 83 -0.64 -8.27 -0.18
N LEU A 84 -1.84 -7.78 0.15
CA LEU A 84 -2.07 -6.67 1.05
C LEU A 84 -2.65 -7.18 2.36
N ILE A 85 -1.95 -6.96 3.45
CA ILE A 85 -2.31 -7.45 4.78
C ILE A 85 -2.66 -6.25 5.66
N ARG A 86 -3.88 -6.22 6.20
CA ARG A 86 -4.29 -5.23 7.18
C ARG A 86 -3.59 -5.48 8.50
N GLY A 87 -3.08 -4.42 9.13
CA GLY A 87 -2.58 -4.50 10.50
C GLY A 87 -3.68 -4.86 11.49
N LYS A 88 -3.30 -5.49 12.60
CA LYS A 88 -4.23 -5.83 13.67
C LYS A 88 -4.82 -4.57 14.30
N GLU A 89 -6.12 -4.57 14.51
CA GLU A 89 -6.84 -3.49 15.18
C GLU A 89 -6.93 -3.80 16.68
N SER A 90 -6.46 -2.89 17.52
CA SER A 90 -6.60 -2.95 18.99
C SER A 90 -7.55 -1.86 19.47
N VAL A 91 -8.50 -2.24 20.32
CA VAL A 91 -9.52 -1.35 20.90
C VAL A 91 -9.59 -1.59 22.40
N GLU A 92 -8.92 -0.74 23.15
CA GLU A 92 -8.78 -0.82 24.61
C GLU A 92 -9.18 0.50 25.28
N PRO A 93 -10.49 0.87 25.26
CA PRO A 93 -10.92 2.14 25.76
C PRO A 93 -10.78 2.25 27.29
N LEU A 94 -10.30 3.38 27.76
CA LEU A 94 -10.29 3.68 29.18
C LEU A 94 -11.72 3.73 29.74
N THR A 95 -11.94 3.16 30.91
CA THR A 95 -13.23 3.18 31.58
C THR A 95 -13.71 4.62 31.75
N LEU A 96 -14.97 4.89 31.37
CA LEU A 96 -15.61 6.19 31.37
C LEU A 96 -15.01 7.23 30.43
N SER A 97 -14.09 6.84 29.53
CA SER A 97 -13.66 7.75 28.46
C SER A 97 -14.82 8.02 27.48
N PRO A 98 -14.81 9.16 26.77
CA PRO A 98 -15.81 9.43 25.74
C PRO A 98 -15.89 8.33 24.69
N MET A 99 -14.74 7.73 24.30
CA MET A 99 -14.70 6.59 23.39
C MET A 99 -15.43 5.38 23.99
N TRP A 100 -15.17 5.04 25.25
CA TRP A 100 -15.84 3.95 25.95
C TRP A 100 -17.36 4.14 25.99
N ILE A 101 -17.82 5.36 26.33
CA ILE A 101 -19.25 5.71 26.36
C ILE A 101 -19.87 5.51 24.98
N MET A 102 -19.24 6.01 23.91
CA MET A 102 -19.71 5.86 22.53
C MET A 102 -19.85 4.39 22.13
N LEU A 103 -18.85 3.56 22.48
CA LEU A 103 -18.91 2.11 22.22
C LEU A 103 -20.05 1.44 22.99
N LYS A 104 -20.30 1.82 24.25
CA LYS A 104 -21.43 1.31 25.04
C LYS A 104 -22.78 1.73 24.49
N LEU A 105 -22.86 2.90 23.86
CA LEU A 105 -24.06 3.36 23.13
C LEU A 105 -24.21 2.71 21.74
N GLY A 106 -23.37 1.77 21.38
CA GLY A 106 -23.45 1.05 20.09
C GLY A 106 -22.90 1.83 18.89
N VAL A 107 -22.17 2.92 19.12
CA VAL A 107 -21.48 3.64 18.05
C VAL A 107 -20.33 2.78 17.51
N SER A 108 -20.21 2.72 16.18
CA SER A 108 -19.17 1.92 15.54
C SER A 108 -17.76 2.36 15.97
N LYS A 109 -16.81 1.40 16.04
CA LYS A 109 -15.40 1.65 16.38
C LYS A 109 -14.78 2.75 15.51
N LEU A 110 -15.14 2.79 14.23
CA LEU A 110 -14.65 3.78 13.27
C LEU A 110 -15.03 5.21 13.61
N ILE A 111 -16.18 5.41 14.28
CA ILE A 111 -16.62 6.73 14.76
C ILE A 111 -16.11 6.96 16.18
N ALA A 112 -16.26 5.98 17.08
CA ALA A 112 -15.87 6.10 18.48
C ALA A 112 -14.37 6.46 18.65
N ARG A 113 -13.48 6.00 17.76
CA ARG A 113 -12.05 6.34 17.80
C ARG A 113 -11.72 7.82 17.76
N TYR A 114 -12.60 8.66 17.22
CA TYR A 114 -12.40 10.11 17.20
C TYR A 114 -12.60 10.77 18.59
N PHE A 115 -13.21 10.03 19.52
CA PHE A 115 -13.47 10.45 20.89
C PHE A 115 -12.47 9.87 21.90
N ARG A 116 -11.40 9.23 21.43
CA ARG A 116 -10.32 8.75 22.29
C ARG A 116 -9.61 9.90 22.98
N ILE A 117 -9.26 9.74 24.25
CA ILE A 117 -8.46 10.69 25.03
C ILE A 117 -6.97 10.40 24.84
N VAL A 118 -6.60 9.12 24.82
CA VAL A 118 -5.22 8.69 24.60
C VAL A 118 -5.12 7.79 23.36
N LEU A 119 -3.96 7.83 22.72
CA LEU A 119 -3.73 7.06 21.48
C LEU A 119 -3.90 5.55 21.67
N GLY A 120 -3.60 5.03 22.86
CA GLY A 120 -3.72 3.60 23.18
C GLY A 120 -5.14 3.06 23.17
N GLU A 121 -6.19 3.91 23.32
CA GLU A 121 -7.58 3.43 23.29
C GLU A 121 -8.00 2.83 21.94
N TYR A 122 -7.32 3.23 20.86
CA TYR A 122 -7.54 2.72 19.51
C TYR A 122 -6.27 2.80 18.70
N SER A 123 -5.78 1.68 18.26
CA SER A 123 -4.62 1.59 17.37
C SER A 123 -4.84 0.58 16.26
N ILE A 124 -4.16 0.78 15.15
CA ILE A 124 -4.05 -0.19 14.06
C ILE A 124 -2.57 -0.35 13.79
N ASP A 125 -2.09 -1.58 13.82
CA ASP A 125 -0.72 -1.92 13.47
C ASP A 125 -0.41 -1.55 12.01
N GLU A 126 0.87 -1.56 11.65
CA GLU A 126 1.30 -1.33 10.29
C GLU A 126 0.68 -2.36 9.34
N MET A 127 0.14 -1.88 8.21
CA MET A 127 -0.20 -2.77 7.11
C MET A 127 1.06 -3.23 6.41
N LYS A 128 1.01 -4.42 5.81
CA LYS A 128 2.08 -5.01 5.02
C LYS A 128 1.61 -5.20 3.58
N LEU A 129 2.51 -4.93 2.65
CA LEU A 129 2.32 -5.18 1.23
C LEU A 129 3.47 -6.07 0.76
N LYS A 130 3.16 -7.20 0.16
CA LYS A 130 4.13 -8.06 -0.51
C LYS A 130 3.80 -8.11 -2.00
N ILE A 131 4.79 -7.85 -2.84
CA ILE A 131 4.70 -8.00 -4.29
C ILE A 131 5.73 -9.04 -4.69
N GLU A 132 5.27 -10.11 -5.29
CA GLU A 132 6.11 -11.16 -5.84
C GLU A 132 5.99 -11.19 -7.35
N THR A 133 7.13 -11.22 -7.98
CA THR A 133 7.27 -11.31 -9.43
C THR A 133 8.17 -12.50 -9.78
N GLU A 134 8.24 -12.86 -11.04
CA GLU A 134 9.14 -13.90 -11.53
C GLU A 134 10.60 -13.69 -11.08
N ASN A 135 11.06 -12.45 -10.98
CA ASN A 135 12.45 -12.10 -10.77
C ASN A 135 12.77 -11.53 -9.37
N GLN A 136 11.77 -11.11 -8.60
CA GLN A 136 12.01 -10.38 -7.35
C GLN A 136 10.84 -10.47 -6.36
N ILE A 137 11.18 -10.35 -5.08
CA ILE A 137 10.23 -10.26 -3.97
C ILE A 137 10.47 -8.93 -3.26
N MET A 138 9.41 -8.18 -3.07
CA MET A 138 9.44 -6.88 -2.40
C MET A 138 8.44 -6.85 -1.25
N GLU A 139 8.87 -6.41 -0.08
CA GLU A 139 8.03 -6.26 1.09
C GLU A 139 8.04 -4.81 1.56
N PHE A 140 6.87 -4.28 1.82
CA PHE A 140 6.67 -2.90 2.23
C PHE A 140 5.78 -2.83 3.46
N THR A 141 5.94 -1.74 4.22
CA THR A 141 5.03 -1.41 5.32
C THR A 141 4.49 0.00 5.17
N GLN A 142 3.36 0.24 5.79
CA GLN A 142 2.74 1.55 5.88
C GLN A 142 1.78 1.59 7.07
N ASN A 143 1.43 2.79 7.51
CA ASN A 143 0.46 3.01 8.57
C ASN A 143 -0.89 2.34 8.26
N GLY A 144 -1.39 1.51 9.20
CA GLY A 144 -2.63 0.75 9.02
C GLY A 144 -3.90 1.61 8.88
N TYR A 145 -3.89 2.85 9.37
CA TYR A 145 -5.04 3.76 9.25
C TYR A 145 -5.41 4.13 7.81
N ILE A 146 -4.48 3.99 6.86
CA ILE A 146 -4.74 4.31 5.45
C ILE A 146 -4.99 3.06 4.60
N PHE A 147 -5.24 1.90 5.22
CA PHE A 147 -5.45 0.62 4.56
C PHE A 147 -6.51 0.70 3.44
N GLU A 148 -7.68 1.27 3.73
CA GLU A 148 -8.79 1.36 2.76
C GLU A 148 -8.40 2.17 1.51
N ARG A 149 -7.62 3.24 1.70
CA ARG A 149 -7.12 4.04 0.58
C ARG A 149 -6.17 3.22 -0.31
N GLN A 150 -5.29 2.44 0.30
CA GLN A 150 -4.37 1.57 -0.43
C GLN A 150 -5.10 0.43 -1.12
N LEU A 151 -6.05 -0.20 -0.41
CA LEU A 151 -6.89 -1.25 -0.94
C LEU A 151 -7.63 -0.78 -2.21
N ASN A 152 -8.20 0.42 -2.19
CA ASN A 152 -8.87 1.00 -3.35
C ASN A 152 -7.92 1.17 -4.55
N PHE A 153 -6.67 1.58 -4.31
CA PHE A 153 -5.67 1.66 -5.37
C PHE A 153 -5.38 0.28 -5.97
N PHE A 154 -5.07 -0.73 -5.15
CA PHE A 154 -4.74 -2.07 -5.63
C PHE A 154 -5.94 -2.75 -6.32
N LYS A 155 -7.16 -2.60 -5.81
CA LYS A 155 -8.37 -3.06 -6.50
C LYS A 155 -8.54 -2.42 -7.89
N ASN A 156 -8.20 -1.14 -8.04
CA ASN A 156 -8.26 -0.45 -9.32
C ASN A 156 -7.22 -0.90 -10.35
N LEU A 157 -6.21 -1.68 -9.95
CA LEU A 157 -5.27 -2.30 -10.91
C LEU A 157 -5.99 -3.34 -11.77
N ASN A 158 -7.05 -3.97 -11.26
CA ASN A 158 -7.84 -5.02 -11.92
C ASN A 158 -7.04 -6.30 -12.25
N TYR A 159 -6.09 -6.68 -11.39
CA TYR A 159 -5.25 -7.86 -11.59
C TYR A 159 -5.90 -9.19 -11.17
N GLY A 160 -7.21 -9.18 -10.90
CA GLY A 160 -8.01 -10.37 -10.62
C GLY A 160 -7.47 -11.19 -9.45
N GLU A 161 -7.26 -12.48 -9.67
CA GLU A 161 -6.80 -13.44 -8.64
C GLU A 161 -5.38 -13.17 -8.12
N LYS A 162 -4.59 -12.37 -8.82
CA LYS A 162 -3.25 -11.98 -8.36
C LYS A 162 -3.29 -11.04 -7.15
N LEU A 163 -4.43 -10.41 -6.84
CA LEU A 163 -4.59 -9.55 -5.67
C LEU A 163 -5.16 -10.34 -4.49
N ILE A 164 -4.34 -10.58 -3.48
CA ILE A 164 -4.69 -11.28 -2.25
C ILE A 164 -4.85 -10.25 -1.14
N ILE A 165 -5.97 -10.27 -0.43
CA ILE A 165 -6.27 -9.37 0.67
C ILE A 165 -6.43 -10.19 1.94
N GLU A 166 -5.64 -9.89 2.97
CA GLU A 166 -5.77 -10.51 4.29
C GLU A 166 -6.17 -9.46 5.33
N MET A 167 -7.17 -9.84 6.14
CA MET A 167 -7.61 -9.07 7.28
C MET A 167 -7.12 -9.78 8.53
N ASN A 168 -6.20 -9.15 9.29
CA ASN A 168 -5.88 -9.63 10.64
C ASN A 168 -6.97 -9.12 11.58
N GLU A 169 -7.77 -10.02 12.13
CA GLU A 169 -8.75 -9.76 13.18
C GLU A 169 -8.09 -9.59 14.55
#